data_fa0a892eb09eafabcfef53c8b0cb1b10
#
_entry.id   fa0a892eb09eafabcfef53c8b0cb1b10
#
_cell.length_a   1.000
_cell.length_b   1.000
_cell.length_c   1.000
_cell.angle_alpha   90.00
_cell.angle_beta   90.00
_cell.angle_gamma   90.00
#
_symmetry.space_group_name_H-M   'P 1'
#
loop_
_entity.id
_entity.type
_entity.pdbx_description
1 polymer ?
#
loop_
_entity_poly.entity_id
_entity_poly.type
_entity_poly.pdbx_seq_one_letter_code
_entity_poly.pdbx_strand_id
1 'polypeptide(L)'
;HFQIERDANAISVDTRRGRGNFIIASSDVVAALSMTGNLDTGASTSGSGQLAPDGVTGNTFVGILNGKYKVYVDPYFAGTHEYYCVGYKGSSPYDAGIFYCPYVPLQMVKATGEQTFQPKIGFKTRYGITANPFTTLDEPSNAANAADGNAYYRKVKVNNLM
;
A
#
# COMPACT_ATOMS: atom_id res chain seq x y z
N HIS A 1 14.20 4.45 -11.52
CA HIS A 1 14.80 4.43 -10.17
C HIS A 1 15.01 5.84 -9.63
N PHE A 2 15.65 6.76 -10.38
CA PHE A 2 15.91 8.12 -9.89
C PHE A 2 14.63 8.85 -9.45
N GLN A 3 13.54 8.74 -10.21
CA GLN A 3 12.27 9.36 -9.85
C GLN A 3 11.70 8.81 -8.53
N ILE A 4 11.78 7.51 -8.32
CA ILE A 4 11.34 6.86 -7.05
C ILE A 4 12.14 7.42 -5.86
N GLU A 5 13.45 7.56 -6.00
CA GLU A 5 14.30 8.15 -4.96
C GLU A 5 13.95 9.62 -4.71
N ARG A 6 13.66 10.38 -5.77
CA ARG A 6 13.23 11.77 -5.69
C ARG A 6 11.90 11.90 -4.95
N ASP A 7 10.92 11.05 -5.26
CA ASP A 7 9.60 11.06 -4.61
C ASP A 7 9.71 10.65 -3.13
N ALA A 8 10.55 9.67 -2.82
CA ALA A 8 10.81 9.28 -1.43
C ALA A 8 11.49 10.39 -0.63
N ASN A 9 12.40 11.15 -1.23
CA ASN A 9 13.03 12.31 -0.59
C ASN A 9 12.04 13.47 -0.41
N ALA A 10 11.17 13.71 -1.37
CA ALA A 10 10.14 14.72 -1.27
C ALA A 10 9.20 14.46 -0.08
N ILE A 11 8.79 13.21 0.14
CA ILE A 11 8.02 12.82 1.34
C ILE A 11 8.78 13.21 2.63
N SER A 12 10.09 13.00 2.68
CA SER A 12 10.91 13.38 3.83
C SER A 12 10.96 14.89 4.06
N VAL A 13 11.02 15.67 3.00
CA VAL A 13 11.02 17.15 3.08
C VAL A 13 9.67 17.65 3.56
N ASP A 14 8.57 17.11 3.02
CA ASP A 14 7.22 17.57 3.32
C ASP A 14 6.78 17.15 4.73
N THR A 15 7.04 15.91 5.11
CA THR A 15 6.60 15.38 6.42
C THR A 15 7.57 15.66 7.55
N ARG A 16 8.88 15.80 7.26
CA ARG A 16 9.96 15.89 8.25
C ARG A 16 9.97 14.72 9.27
N ARG A 17 9.32 13.61 8.94
CA ARG A 17 9.21 12.42 9.78
C ARG A 17 10.12 11.30 9.33
N GLY A 18 10.23 11.13 8.03
CA GLY A 18 11.05 10.09 7.44
C GLY A 18 10.86 9.99 5.95
N ARG A 19 11.72 9.21 5.34
CA ARG A 19 11.75 8.98 3.90
C ARG A 19 10.77 7.88 3.54
N GLY A 20 10.21 7.91 2.33
CA GLY A 20 9.42 6.82 1.79
C GLY A 20 10.12 5.46 2.01
N ASN A 21 9.40 4.46 2.47
CA ASN A 21 9.95 3.14 2.83
C ASN A 21 9.21 1.97 2.19
N PHE A 22 8.11 2.21 1.49
CA PHE A 22 7.43 1.18 0.71
C PHE A 22 6.92 1.73 -0.62
N ILE A 23 6.72 0.82 -1.57
CA ILE A 23 6.21 1.09 -2.90
C ILE A 23 5.06 0.13 -3.17
N ILE A 24 3.94 0.66 -3.64
CA ILE A 24 2.84 -0.13 -4.19
C ILE A 24 2.80 0.19 -5.67
N ALA A 25 2.85 -0.82 -6.53
CA ALA A 25 2.88 -0.62 -7.97
C ALA A 25 2.02 -1.64 -8.70
N SER A 26 1.63 -1.29 -9.93
CA SER A 26 0.98 -2.21 -10.84
C SER A 26 1.91 -3.34 -11.26
N SER A 27 1.34 -4.45 -11.77
CA SER A 27 2.08 -5.65 -12.15
C SER A 27 3.19 -5.37 -13.16
N ASP A 28 2.91 -4.53 -14.17
CA ASP A 28 3.86 -4.23 -15.25
C ASP A 28 5.02 -3.36 -14.78
N VAL A 29 4.76 -2.42 -13.89
CA VAL A 29 5.81 -1.62 -13.25
C VAL A 29 6.73 -2.50 -12.39
N VAL A 30 6.15 -3.45 -11.65
CA VAL A 30 6.94 -4.38 -10.83
C VAL A 30 7.77 -5.32 -11.71
N ALA A 31 7.20 -5.82 -12.82
CA ALA A 31 7.93 -6.63 -13.79
C ALA A 31 9.13 -5.84 -14.37
N ALA A 32 8.92 -4.58 -14.74
CA ALA A 32 10.01 -3.72 -15.19
C ALA A 32 11.07 -3.49 -14.12
N LEU A 33 10.67 -3.29 -12.86
CA LEU A 33 11.60 -3.14 -11.74
C LEU A 33 12.42 -4.42 -11.49
N SER A 34 11.80 -5.60 -11.62
CA SER A 34 12.51 -6.87 -11.45
C SER A 34 13.55 -7.10 -12.53
N MET A 35 13.29 -6.66 -13.77
CA MET A 35 14.26 -6.76 -14.88
C MET A 35 15.51 -5.87 -14.70
N THR A 36 15.44 -4.85 -13.85
CA THR A 36 16.61 -3.99 -13.60
C THR A 36 17.68 -4.63 -12.73
N GLY A 37 17.41 -5.80 -12.13
CA GLY A 37 18.33 -6.52 -11.26
C GLY A 37 18.54 -5.91 -9.87
N ASN A 38 17.89 -4.80 -9.57
CA ASN A 38 18.04 -4.10 -8.27
C ASN A 38 16.93 -4.47 -7.26
N LEU A 39 16.00 -5.34 -7.67
CA LEU A 39 14.94 -5.86 -6.81
C LEU A 39 15.40 -7.18 -6.19
N ASP A 40 15.62 -7.16 -4.88
CA ASP A 40 15.92 -8.38 -4.12
C ASP A 40 14.60 -9.08 -3.76
N THR A 41 14.38 -10.21 -4.42
CA THR A 41 13.16 -11.02 -4.22
C THR A 41 13.31 -12.04 -3.09
N GLY A 42 14.39 -11.94 -2.30
CA GLY A 42 14.67 -12.90 -1.22
C GLY A 42 15.19 -14.27 -1.69
N ALA A 43 15.09 -14.58 -2.97
CA ALA A 43 15.65 -15.80 -3.55
C ALA A 43 17.19 -15.76 -3.59
N SER A 44 17.76 -14.56 -3.60
CA SER A 44 19.21 -14.34 -3.64
C SER A 44 19.90 -14.47 -2.27
N THR A 45 19.15 -14.30 -1.18
CA THR A 45 19.71 -14.28 0.19
C THR A 45 19.75 -15.66 0.84
N SER A 46 19.00 -16.61 0.30
CA SER A 46 19.05 -17.99 0.73
C SER A 46 20.20 -18.71 0.01
N GLY A 47 21.40 -18.63 0.58
CA GLY A 47 22.62 -19.32 0.11
C GLY A 47 22.52 -20.86 0.05
N SER A 48 21.32 -21.39 -0.06
CA SER A 48 20.97 -22.81 -0.05
C SER A 48 20.35 -23.30 -1.35
N GLY A 49 20.37 -22.55 -2.44
CA GLY A 49 19.93 -23.05 -3.75
C GLY A 49 18.52 -23.65 -3.82
N GLN A 50 17.74 -23.53 -2.78
CA GLN A 50 16.33 -23.92 -2.75
C GLN A 50 15.49 -22.70 -3.12
N LEU A 51 14.98 -22.72 -4.34
CA LEU A 51 13.80 -21.99 -4.73
C LEU A 51 12.68 -22.46 -3.77
N ALA A 52 12.46 -21.72 -2.69
CA ALA A 52 11.22 -21.87 -1.95
C ALA A 52 10.12 -21.35 -2.88
N PRO A 53 9.27 -22.21 -3.46
CA PRO A 53 8.12 -21.72 -4.19
C PRO A 53 7.27 -20.98 -3.18
N ASP A 54 7.23 -19.66 -3.28
CA ASP A 54 6.30 -18.85 -2.51
C ASP A 54 4.90 -19.12 -3.06
N GLY A 55 4.36 -20.29 -2.66
CA GLY A 55 3.10 -20.81 -3.14
C GLY A 55 1.89 -20.13 -2.49
N VAL A 56 2.08 -18.98 -1.86
CA VAL A 56 0.98 -18.22 -1.27
C VAL A 56 0.31 -17.41 -2.37
N THR A 57 -0.71 -18.00 -2.95
CA THR A 57 -1.64 -17.30 -3.84
C THR A 57 -2.19 -16.08 -3.09
N GLY A 58 -1.91 -14.87 -3.57
CA GLY A 58 -2.31 -13.62 -2.95
C GLY A 58 -1.21 -12.90 -2.18
N ASN A 59 0.02 -13.38 -2.18
CA ASN A 59 1.15 -12.62 -1.66
C ASN A 59 1.42 -11.43 -2.56
N THR A 60 1.16 -10.23 -2.04
CA THR A 60 1.40 -8.97 -2.75
C THR A 60 2.82 -8.45 -2.55
N PHE A 61 3.57 -8.98 -1.59
CA PHE A 61 4.95 -8.60 -1.35
C PHE A 61 5.87 -9.28 -2.36
N VAL A 62 6.64 -8.50 -3.11
CA VAL A 62 7.54 -9.01 -4.16
C VAL A 62 8.99 -9.04 -3.70
N GLY A 63 9.44 -8.03 -2.98
CA GLY A 63 10.83 -7.94 -2.58
C GLY A 63 11.22 -6.56 -2.07
N ILE A 64 12.52 -6.34 -1.96
CA ILE A 64 13.08 -5.08 -1.48
C ILE A 64 13.89 -4.44 -2.60
N LEU A 65 13.53 -3.23 -2.99
CA LEU A 65 14.25 -2.46 -4.00
C LEU A 65 15.41 -1.70 -3.34
N ASN A 66 16.62 -1.86 -3.88
CA ASN A 66 17.86 -1.22 -3.40
C ASN A 66 18.15 -1.44 -1.89
N GLY A 67 17.61 -2.50 -1.28
CA GLY A 67 17.75 -2.71 0.17
C GLY A 67 17.01 -1.71 1.06
N LYS A 68 16.13 -0.85 0.49
CA LYS A 68 15.48 0.25 1.20
C LYS A 68 13.96 0.21 1.14
N TYR A 69 13.38 -0.11 -0.02
CA TYR A 69 11.95 -0.01 -0.28
C TYR A 69 11.32 -1.38 -0.36
N LYS A 70 10.32 -1.63 0.47
CA LYS A 70 9.47 -2.83 0.34
C LYS A 70 8.52 -2.64 -0.84
N VAL A 71 8.56 -3.54 -1.80
CA VAL A 71 7.73 -3.47 -3.02
C VAL A 71 6.55 -4.42 -2.91
N TYR A 72 5.36 -3.88 -3.16
CA TYR A 72 4.10 -4.60 -3.17
C TYR A 72 3.43 -4.47 -4.53
N VAL A 73 2.86 -5.56 -5.03
CA VAL A 73 2.02 -5.56 -6.24
C VAL A 73 0.57 -5.30 -5.86
N ASP A 74 -0.11 -4.47 -6.64
CA ASP A 74 -1.56 -4.33 -6.61
C ASP A 74 -2.18 -5.22 -7.70
N PRO A 75 -2.76 -6.39 -7.34
CA PRO A 75 -3.36 -7.30 -8.32
C PRO A 75 -4.73 -6.82 -8.82
N TYR A 76 -5.33 -5.84 -8.15
CA TYR A 76 -6.66 -5.33 -8.49
C TYR A 76 -6.61 -4.11 -9.39
N PHE A 77 -5.44 -3.70 -9.82
CA PHE A 77 -5.28 -2.57 -10.71
C PHE A 77 -5.82 -2.91 -12.10
N ALA A 78 -6.92 -2.27 -12.49
CA ALA A 78 -7.59 -2.45 -13.78
C ALA A 78 -7.63 -1.16 -14.62
N GLY A 79 -6.69 -0.26 -14.40
CA GLY A 79 -6.62 1.03 -15.10
C GLY A 79 -5.95 0.94 -16.47
N THR A 80 -6.23 1.94 -17.31
CA THR A 80 -5.58 2.12 -18.62
C THR A 80 -4.15 2.65 -18.53
N HIS A 81 -3.70 3.02 -17.34
CA HIS A 81 -2.40 3.64 -17.12
C HIS A 81 -1.70 2.99 -15.93
N GLU A 82 -0.43 2.73 -16.12
CA GLU A 82 0.42 2.18 -15.07
C GLU A 82 0.76 3.24 -14.01
N TYR A 83 0.77 2.82 -12.74
CA TYR A 83 1.09 3.69 -11.60
C TYR A 83 2.02 2.99 -10.62
N TYR A 84 2.80 3.80 -9.92
CA TYR A 84 3.37 3.41 -8.65
C TYR A 84 3.06 4.46 -7.58
N CYS A 85 3.01 4.02 -6.35
CA CYS A 85 2.82 4.87 -5.18
C CYS A 85 3.97 4.64 -4.22
N VAL A 86 4.71 5.69 -3.92
CA VAL A 86 5.71 5.68 -2.85
C VAL A 86 5.06 6.19 -1.58
N GLY A 87 5.27 5.51 -0.47
CA GLY A 87 4.70 5.88 0.81
C GLY A 87 5.68 5.76 1.95
N TYR A 88 5.35 6.44 3.04
CA TYR A 88 6.05 6.37 4.31
C TYR A 88 5.14 5.85 5.42
N LYS A 89 5.65 4.89 6.18
CA LYS A 89 5.03 4.40 7.42
C LYS A 89 6.11 4.30 8.49
N GLY A 90 5.95 5.09 9.53
CA GLY A 90 6.85 5.08 10.67
C GLY A 90 6.64 3.90 11.62
N SER A 91 7.49 3.78 12.62
CA SER A 91 7.38 2.78 13.70
C SER A 91 6.22 3.06 14.65
N SER A 92 5.88 4.32 14.87
CA SER A 92 4.76 4.72 15.70
C SER A 92 3.42 4.47 15.01
N PRO A 93 2.37 4.01 15.72
CA PRO A 93 1.02 3.91 15.18
C PRO A 93 0.46 5.22 14.61
N TYR A 94 0.90 6.35 15.14
CA TYR A 94 0.45 7.69 14.73
C TYR A 94 1.22 8.26 13.54
N ASP A 95 2.31 7.63 13.15
CA ASP A 95 3.17 8.08 12.06
C ASP A 95 2.81 7.39 10.76
N ALA A 96 1.67 7.78 10.21
CA ALA A 96 1.13 7.29 8.95
C ALA A 96 0.20 8.32 8.32
N GLY A 97 0.00 8.22 7.01
CA GLY A 97 -0.90 9.11 6.27
C GLY A 97 -2.37 8.67 6.29
N ILE A 98 -2.65 7.40 6.59
CA ILE A 98 -3.99 6.82 6.62
C ILE A 98 -4.13 5.97 7.88
N PHE A 99 -5.27 6.10 8.55
CA PHE A 99 -5.60 5.36 9.75
C PHE A 99 -6.86 4.52 9.54
N TYR A 100 -6.74 3.23 9.80
CA TYR A 100 -7.87 2.32 9.88
C TYR A 100 -8.18 2.06 11.35
N CYS A 101 -9.39 2.45 11.78
CA CYS A 101 -9.83 2.37 13.17
C CYS A 101 -11.02 1.41 13.27
N PRO A 102 -10.81 0.11 13.47
CA PRO A 102 -11.89 -0.83 13.69
C PRO A 102 -12.48 -0.64 15.09
N TYR A 103 -13.79 -0.36 15.16
CA TYR A 103 -14.52 -0.25 16.41
C TYR A 103 -15.14 -1.59 16.81
N VAL A 104 -15.81 -2.24 15.86
CA VAL A 104 -16.38 -3.57 16.04
C VAL A 104 -15.75 -4.49 14.99
N PRO A 105 -15.08 -5.56 15.39
CA PRO A 105 -14.52 -6.52 14.44
C PRO A 105 -15.62 -7.21 13.64
N LEU A 106 -15.26 -7.92 12.59
CA LEU A 106 -16.22 -8.69 11.80
C LEU A 106 -16.87 -9.75 12.69
N GLN A 107 -18.18 -9.63 12.86
CA GLN A 107 -18.98 -10.55 13.66
C GLN A 107 -20.01 -11.26 12.78
N MET A 108 -20.14 -12.56 12.96
CA MET A 108 -21.20 -13.34 12.36
C MET A 108 -22.38 -13.42 13.32
N VAL A 109 -23.57 -13.09 12.83
CA VAL A 109 -24.83 -13.22 13.57
C VAL A 109 -25.69 -14.25 12.87
N LYS A 110 -26.17 -15.24 13.63
CA LYS A 110 -27.12 -16.25 13.16
C LYS A 110 -28.49 -15.96 13.78
N ALA A 111 -29.52 -16.00 12.99
CA ALA A 111 -30.90 -15.87 13.44
C ALA A 111 -31.79 -16.83 12.63
N THR A 112 -32.90 -17.29 13.25
CA THR A 112 -33.93 -18.03 12.54
C THR A 112 -35.03 -17.08 12.11
N GLY A 113 -35.45 -17.17 10.85
CA GLY A 113 -36.53 -16.32 10.31
C GLY A 113 -37.88 -16.72 10.94
N GLU A 114 -38.60 -15.73 11.47
CA GLU A 114 -39.89 -15.97 12.15
C GLU A 114 -40.96 -16.62 11.26
N GLN A 115 -41.00 -16.23 9.99
CA GLN A 115 -42.03 -16.69 9.06
C GLN A 115 -41.63 -17.89 8.23
N THR A 116 -40.35 -18.12 8.01
CA THR A 116 -39.86 -19.16 7.08
C THR A 116 -39.11 -20.30 7.81
N PHE A 117 -38.80 -20.13 9.09
CA PHE A 117 -37.93 -21.01 9.88
C PHE A 117 -36.59 -21.31 9.25
N GLN A 118 -36.18 -20.53 8.25
CA GLN A 118 -34.90 -20.71 7.59
C GLN A 118 -33.78 -20.00 8.36
N PRO A 119 -32.57 -20.60 8.44
CA PRO A 119 -31.44 -19.96 9.07
C PRO A 119 -31.00 -18.74 8.24
N LYS A 120 -30.85 -17.59 8.91
CA LYS A 120 -30.32 -16.35 8.35
C LYS A 120 -28.94 -16.11 8.96
N ILE A 121 -27.96 -15.85 8.11
CA ILE A 121 -26.61 -15.51 8.54
C ILE A 121 -26.32 -14.10 8.06
N GLY A 122 -25.91 -13.24 8.99
CA GLY A 122 -25.49 -11.87 8.72
C GLY A 122 -24.08 -11.61 9.21
N PHE A 123 -23.33 -10.82 8.47
CA PHE A 123 -22.04 -10.32 8.91
C PHE A 123 -22.16 -8.82 9.18
N LYS A 124 -21.63 -8.37 10.32
CA LYS A 124 -21.59 -6.95 10.65
C LYS A 124 -20.21 -6.53 11.12
N THR A 125 -19.82 -5.33 10.75
CA THR A 125 -18.62 -4.67 11.24
C THR A 125 -18.86 -3.19 11.38
N ARG A 126 -18.08 -2.51 12.20
CA ARG A 126 -18.04 -1.05 12.30
C ARG A 126 -16.61 -0.59 12.32
N TYR A 127 -16.24 0.27 11.40
CA TYR A 127 -14.89 0.80 11.28
C TYR A 127 -14.92 2.25 10.80
N GLY A 128 -13.87 2.95 11.06
CA GLY A 128 -13.60 4.27 10.50
C GLY A 128 -12.30 4.24 9.71
N ILE A 129 -12.25 4.99 8.62
CA ILE A 129 -11.02 5.26 7.87
C ILE A 129 -10.87 6.76 7.81
N THR A 130 -9.70 7.25 8.17
CA THR A 130 -9.38 8.68 8.10
C THR A 130 -7.96 8.88 7.57
N ALA A 131 -7.77 9.98 6.83
CA ALA A 131 -6.45 10.45 6.46
C ALA A 131 -5.94 11.44 7.51
N ASN A 132 -4.61 11.63 7.57
CA ASN A 132 -4.01 12.57 8.49
C ASN A 132 -4.40 14.01 8.10
N PRO A 133 -5.11 14.77 8.96
CA PRO A 133 -5.56 16.11 8.63
C PRO A 133 -4.42 17.16 8.58
N PHE A 134 -3.24 16.84 9.07
CA PHE A 134 -2.09 17.74 9.11
C PHE A 134 -1.10 17.53 7.97
N THR A 135 -1.51 16.87 6.90
CA THR A 135 -0.61 16.50 5.79
C THR A 135 -0.39 17.61 4.76
N THR A 136 -1.20 18.65 4.77
CA THR A 136 -1.02 19.80 3.86
C THR A 136 -0.65 21.05 4.64
N LEU A 137 0.39 21.70 4.16
CA LEU A 137 0.90 22.94 4.77
C LEU A 137 0.08 24.18 4.39
N ASP A 138 -0.69 24.11 3.30
CA ASP A 138 -1.28 25.31 2.68
C ASP A 138 -2.79 25.47 2.85
N GLU A 139 -3.55 24.39 3.18
CA GLU A 139 -5.02 24.46 3.33
C GLU A 139 -5.55 23.55 4.45
N PRO A 140 -5.83 24.08 5.62
CA PRO A 140 -6.18 23.27 6.79
C PRO A 140 -7.59 22.65 6.77
N SER A 141 -8.49 23.08 5.91
CA SER A 141 -9.91 22.70 6.07
C SER A 141 -10.38 21.50 5.25
N ASN A 142 -9.72 21.13 4.14
CA ASN A 142 -10.15 20.03 3.28
C ASN A 142 -9.04 19.20 2.66
N ALA A 143 -7.85 19.41 3.08
CA ALA A 143 -6.65 18.96 2.42
C ALA A 143 -6.43 17.45 2.45
N ALA A 144 -6.93 16.76 3.44
CA ALA A 144 -6.79 15.29 3.55
C ALA A 144 -7.56 14.52 2.46
N ASN A 145 -8.58 15.14 1.89
CA ASN A 145 -9.42 14.54 0.84
C ASN A 145 -9.21 15.19 -0.55
N ALA A 146 -8.38 16.22 -0.63
CA ALA A 146 -8.03 16.81 -1.91
C ALA A 146 -7.11 15.90 -2.73
N ALA A 147 -7.21 15.95 -4.05
CA ALA A 147 -6.20 15.36 -4.91
C ALA A 147 -4.83 15.94 -4.52
N ASP A 148 -3.84 15.06 -4.35
CA ASP A 148 -2.48 15.41 -3.92
C ASP A 148 -2.35 15.95 -2.47
N GLY A 149 -3.41 15.85 -1.66
CA GLY A 149 -3.42 16.39 -0.30
C GLY A 149 -2.65 15.59 0.75
N ASN A 150 -2.19 14.38 0.45
CA ASN A 150 -1.52 13.53 1.44
C ASN A 150 0.00 13.53 1.27
N ALA A 151 0.72 14.23 2.14
CA ALA A 151 2.17 14.34 2.11
C ALA A 151 2.93 13.02 2.38
N TYR A 152 2.27 12.01 2.94
CA TYR A 152 2.88 10.69 3.22
C TYR A 152 2.92 9.77 2.01
N TYR A 153 2.17 10.09 0.95
CA TYR A 153 2.06 9.25 -0.25
C TYR A 153 2.24 10.09 -1.51
N ARG A 154 2.97 9.51 -2.47
CA ARG A 154 3.11 10.09 -3.81
C ARG A 154 2.75 9.05 -4.85
N LYS A 155 1.65 9.30 -5.56
CA LYS A 155 1.20 8.47 -6.68
C LYS A 155 1.71 9.08 -7.98
N VAL A 156 2.42 8.29 -8.75
CA VAL A 156 3.01 8.71 -10.03
C VAL A 156 2.53 7.82 -11.15
N LYS A 157 2.09 8.45 -12.23
CA LYS A 157 1.72 7.76 -13.47
C LYS A 157 2.98 7.42 -14.27
N VAL A 158 3.08 6.19 -14.71
CA VAL A 158 4.15 5.72 -15.58
C VAL A 158 3.64 5.70 -17.01
N ASN A 159 4.32 6.42 -17.90
CA ASN A 159 4.02 6.42 -19.33
C ASN A 159 5.16 5.74 -20.07
N ASN A 160 4.85 5.19 -21.25
CA ASN A 160 5.83 4.59 -22.16
C ASN A 160 6.67 3.49 -21.51
N LEU A 161 6.00 2.56 -20.81
CA LEU A 161 6.67 1.42 -20.22
C LEU A 161 7.11 0.38 -21.27
N MET A 162 6.48 0.43 -22.45
CA MET A 162 6.83 -0.31 -23.67
C MET A 162 7.14 0.65 -24.80
#